data_e9710dcf48b7d9aad71cdfa54716ac62
#
_entry.id   e9710dcf48b7d9aad71cdfa54716ac62
#
_cell.length_a   1.000
_cell.length_b   1.000
_cell.length_c   1.000
_cell.angle_alpha   90.00
_cell.angle_beta   90.00
_cell.angle_gamma   90.00
#
_symmetry.space_group_name_H-M   'P 1'
#
loop_
_entity.id
_entity.type
_entity.pdbx_description
1 polymer ?
#
loop_
_entity_poly.entity_id
_entity_poly.type
_entity_poly.pdbx_seq_one_letter_code
_entity_poly.pdbx_strand_id
1 'polypeptide(L)'
;MKAKIGDVYTIYNNRLRLYTACQITNVIEDKGDAICLYLDWTGESPLHLVQMENLQPLYMDFMYWERQLCIANVDIDVPAYFIFVGNIPPLTNEENSYFGTGNYGYDVYRQIKWQQIPEERRKAFKIAMKSEETVWLNGTEYKISSHYVDDAHCPFSKADELKVFPCLSTLVLKEYHQGLIEYLDNTPFITELTYKGKGQRSLDFRGTSLRKLLIDLTEIDELWLNDEMEQLYLLNDKISPCVIHARDNGANLLLHE
;
A
#
# COMPACT_ATOMS: atom_id res chain seq x y z
N MET A 1 -26.97 -8.72 9.42
CA MET A 1 -27.24 -10.15 9.04
C MET A 1 -26.23 -10.99 9.80
N LYS A 2 -26.63 -12.08 10.45
CA LYS A 2 -25.66 -12.96 11.13
C LYS A 2 -24.89 -13.79 10.11
N ALA A 3 -23.57 -13.83 10.27
CA ALA A 3 -22.67 -14.65 9.49
C ALA A 3 -22.98 -16.15 9.65
N LYS A 4 -22.86 -16.90 8.57
CA LYS A 4 -22.91 -18.36 8.58
C LYS A 4 -21.66 -18.92 7.90
N ILE A 5 -21.22 -20.07 8.37
CA ILE A 5 -20.10 -20.79 7.76
C ILE A 5 -20.42 -21.06 6.28
N GLY A 6 -19.48 -20.72 5.41
CA GLY A 6 -19.60 -20.84 3.96
C GLY A 6 -20.16 -19.61 3.26
N ASP A 7 -20.70 -18.62 3.98
CA ASP A 7 -21.22 -17.39 3.37
C ASP A 7 -20.09 -16.63 2.67
N VAL A 8 -20.35 -16.23 1.43
CA VAL A 8 -19.45 -15.43 0.60
C VAL A 8 -20.02 -14.03 0.45
N TYR A 9 -19.18 -13.06 0.63
CA TYR A 9 -19.50 -11.63 0.51
C TYR A 9 -18.56 -10.93 -0.44
N THR A 10 -19.05 -9.87 -1.07
CA THR A 10 -18.22 -8.86 -1.70
C THR A 10 -18.21 -7.57 -0.90
N ILE A 11 -17.05 -6.89 -0.91
CA ILE A 11 -16.81 -5.67 -0.17
C ILE A 11 -16.13 -4.68 -1.13
N TYR A 12 -16.66 -3.46 -1.24
CA TYR A 12 -15.95 -2.43 -1.99
C TYR A 12 -14.73 -1.95 -1.23
N ASN A 13 -13.56 -2.14 -1.82
CA ASN A 13 -12.30 -1.67 -1.25
C ASN A 13 -11.98 -0.28 -1.80
N ASN A 14 -12.17 0.75 -0.98
CA ASN A 14 -11.98 2.15 -1.38
C ASN A 14 -10.55 2.45 -1.88
N ARG A 15 -9.53 1.75 -1.35
CA ARG A 15 -8.13 1.94 -1.75
C ARG A 15 -7.82 1.33 -3.10
N LEU A 16 -8.38 0.17 -3.41
CA LEU A 16 -8.27 -0.48 -4.72
C LEU A 16 -9.23 0.13 -5.74
N ARG A 17 -10.34 0.73 -5.28
CA ARG A 17 -11.50 1.14 -6.10
C ARG A 17 -12.12 -0.03 -6.85
N LEU A 18 -12.03 -1.19 -6.27
CA LEU A 18 -12.55 -2.45 -6.77
C LEU A 18 -13.32 -3.17 -5.68
N TYR A 19 -14.19 -4.05 -6.08
CA TYR A 19 -14.76 -5.03 -5.17
C TYR A 19 -13.73 -6.13 -4.91
N THR A 20 -13.68 -6.59 -3.66
CA THR A 20 -12.92 -7.76 -3.19
C THR A 20 -13.91 -8.77 -2.64
N ALA A 21 -13.52 -10.02 -2.51
CA ALA A 21 -14.39 -11.06 -1.98
C ALA A 21 -13.82 -11.69 -0.72
N CYS A 22 -14.70 -12.18 0.14
CA CYS A 22 -14.33 -12.95 1.32
C CYS A 22 -15.35 -14.05 1.62
N GLN A 23 -14.94 -15.05 2.39
CA GLN A 23 -15.77 -16.16 2.84
C GLN A 23 -15.72 -16.28 4.36
N ILE A 24 -16.85 -16.51 4.99
CA ILE A 24 -16.90 -16.90 6.41
C ILE A 24 -16.52 -18.37 6.54
N THR A 25 -15.41 -18.65 7.20
CA THR A 25 -14.90 -20.02 7.36
C THR A 25 -15.22 -20.62 8.73
N ASN A 26 -15.41 -19.75 9.75
CA ASN A 26 -15.81 -20.19 11.09
C ASN A 26 -16.66 -19.11 11.79
N VAL A 27 -17.43 -19.51 12.80
CA VAL A 27 -18.25 -18.63 13.66
C VAL A 27 -17.95 -18.94 15.11
N ILE A 28 -17.62 -17.94 15.91
CA ILE A 28 -17.26 -18.03 17.32
C ILE A 28 -18.36 -17.32 18.13
N GLU A 29 -19.47 -18.02 18.35
CA GLU A 29 -20.70 -17.45 18.91
C GLU A 29 -20.50 -16.83 20.31
N ASP A 30 -19.68 -17.45 21.16
CA ASP A 30 -19.40 -16.99 22.52
C ASP A 30 -18.62 -15.66 22.55
N LYS A 31 -17.92 -15.33 21.49
CA LYS A 31 -17.18 -14.06 21.31
C LYS A 31 -17.93 -13.04 20.47
N GLY A 32 -18.99 -13.45 19.77
CA GLY A 32 -19.68 -12.62 18.81
C GLY A 32 -18.87 -12.37 17.52
N ASP A 33 -17.87 -13.21 17.24
CA ASP A 33 -16.94 -13.07 16.13
C ASP A 33 -17.19 -14.14 15.05
N ALA A 34 -16.77 -13.84 13.82
CA ALA A 34 -16.65 -14.79 12.73
C ALA A 34 -15.25 -14.69 12.09
N ILE A 35 -14.78 -15.80 11.55
CA ILE A 35 -13.52 -15.87 10.81
C ILE A 35 -13.79 -15.64 9.34
N CYS A 36 -13.14 -14.63 8.76
CA CYS A 36 -13.31 -14.18 7.40
C CYS A 36 -12.02 -14.45 6.61
N LEU A 37 -12.06 -15.37 5.67
CA LEU A 37 -11.01 -15.63 4.70
C LEU A 37 -11.19 -14.69 3.51
N TYR A 38 -10.17 -13.85 3.20
CA TYR A 38 -10.17 -13.11 1.95
C TYR A 38 -9.83 -14.01 0.77
N LEU A 39 -10.41 -13.69 -0.39
CA LEU A 39 -10.30 -14.49 -1.61
C LEU A 39 -9.46 -13.74 -2.66
N ASP A 40 -8.73 -14.50 -3.47
CA ASP A 40 -7.92 -13.97 -4.58
C ASP A 40 -8.82 -13.61 -5.77
N TRP A 41 -9.64 -12.58 -5.54
CA TRP A 41 -10.59 -12.06 -6.52
C TRP A 41 -10.78 -10.55 -6.36
N THR A 42 -10.80 -9.85 -7.50
CA THR A 42 -11.17 -8.44 -7.59
C THR A 42 -12.05 -8.21 -8.82
N GLY A 43 -12.92 -7.20 -8.77
CA GLY A 43 -13.78 -6.82 -9.89
C GLY A 43 -14.28 -5.38 -9.81
N GLU A 44 -14.66 -4.82 -10.95
CA GLU A 44 -15.30 -3.48 -11.04
C GLU A 44 -16.75 -3.48 -10.54
N SER A 45 -17.36 -4.64 -10.49
CA SER A 45 -18.71 -4.88 -9.96
C SER A 45 -18.67 -5.98 -8.88
N PRO A 46 -19.72 -6.10 -8.04
CA PRO A 46 -19.81 -7.21 -7.07
C PRO A 46 -19.68 -8.58 -7.74
N LEU A 47 -19.11 -9.52 -7.02
CA LEU A 47 -18.99 -10.92 -7.45
C LEU A 47 -20.35 -11.51 -7.80
N HIS A 48 -20.45 -12.20 -8.93
CA HIS A 48 -21.65 -12.91 -9.33
C HIS A 48 -21.61 -14.39 -8.87
N LEU A 49 -22.77 -14.96 -8.62
CA LEU A 49 -22.93 -16.34 -8.14
C LEU A 49 -22.16 -17.36 -9.02
N VAL A 50 -22.19 -17.18 -10.35
CA VAL A 50 -21.52 -18.06 -11.32
C VAL A 50 -19.99 -18.06 -11.21
N GLN A 51 -19.41 -17.06 -10.58
CA GLN A 51 -17.96 -16.93 -10.40
C GLN A 51 -17.46 -17.65 -9.14
N MET A 52 -18.36 -18.09 -8.26
CA MET A 52 -18.00 -18.68 -6.97
C MET A 52 -17.25 -20.01 -7.09
N GLU A 53 -17.48 -20.77 -8.17
CA GLU A 53 -16.85 -22.08 -8.39
C GLU A 53 -15.32 -22.03 -8.52
N ASN A 54 -14.77 -20.88 -8.91
CA ASN A 54 -13.33 -20.70 -9.18
C ASN A 54 -12.60 -19.89 -8.11
N LEU A 55 -13.28 -19.56 -7.01
CA LEU A 55 -12.67 -18.77 -5.95
C LEU A 55 -11.51 -19.52 -5.27
N GLN A 56 -10.44 -18.81 -5.01
CA GLN A 56 -9.27 -19.33 -4.31
C GLN A 56 -8.96 -18.47 -3.09
N PRO A 57 -8.39 -19.05 -2.04
CA PRO A 57 -7.88 -18.28 -0.91
C PRO A 57 -6.83 -17.27 -1.33
N LEU A 58 -6.90 -16.05 -0.79
CA LEU A 58 -5.83 -15.08 -0.91
C LEU A 58 -4.70 -15.41 0.07
N TYR A 59 -3.50 -15.52 -0.45
CA TYR A 59 -2.29 -15.68 0.35
C TYR A 59 -1.52 -14.37 0.42
N MET A 60 -1.13 -13.99 1.62
CA MET A 60 -0.24 -12.85 1.83
C MET A 60 1.21 -13.30 1.74
N ASP A 61 1.93 -12.68 0.83
CA ASP A 61 3.37 -12.80 0.69
C ASP A 61 4.06 -11.44 0.56
N PHE A 62 3.33 -10.34 0.78
CA PHE A 62 3.88 -9.01 0.65
C PHE A 62 4.92 -8.69 1.74
N MET A 63 5.97 -8.00 1.36
CA MET A 63 7.06 -7.57 2.23
C MET A 63 7.65 -8.73 3.05
N TYR A 64 7.40 -8.78 4.37
CA TYR A 64 7.93 -9.79 5.30
C TYR A 64 7.07 -11.05 5.44
N TRP A 65 5.84 -11.06 4.89
CA TRP A 65 4.96 -12.22 4.98
C TRP A 65 5.46 -13.39 4.14
N GLU A 66 5.38 -14.60 4.68
CA GLU A 66 5.84 -15.83 4.01
C GLU A 66 4.67 -16.74 3.67
N ARG A 67 3.83 -16.29 2.71
CA ARG A 67 2.70 -17.04 2.17
C ARG A 67 1.74 -17.58 3.24
N GLN A 68 1.11 -16.68 3.96
CA GLN A 68 0.06 -17.01 4.93
C GLN A 68 -1.32 -16.68 4.35
N LEU A 69 -2.35 -17.44 4.77
CA LEU A 69 -3.72 -17.12 4.41
C LEU A 69 -4.10 -15.72 4.93
N CYS A 70 -4.79 -14.95 4.11
CA CYS A 70 -5.33 -13.65 4.49
C CYS A 70 -6.65 -13.85 5.25
N ILE A 71 -6.57 -13.98 6.58
CA ILE A 71 -7.71 -14.29 7.46
C ILE A 71 -7.83 -13.20 8.52
N ALA A 72 -9.04 -12.66 8.71
CA ALA A 72 -9.33 -11.65 9.72
C ALA A 72 -10.54 -12.04 10.57
N ASN A 73 -10.65 -11.49 11.78
CA ASN A 73 -11.90 -11.51 12.54
C ASN A 73 -12.85 -10.45 12.01
N VAL A 74 -14.12 -10.79 11.94
CA VAL A 74 -15.21 -9.86 11.66
C VAL A 74 -16.30 -10.06 12.72
N ASP A 75 -17.14 -9.05 12.90
CA ASP A 75 -18.31 -9.19 13.75
C ASP A 75 -19.26 -10.25 13.18
N ILE A 76 -19.84 -11.10 14.04
CA ILE A 76 -20.85 -12.09 13.64
C ILE A 76 -22.08 -11.40 13.01
N ASP A 77 -22.39 -10.17 13.44
CA ASP A 77 -23.36 -9.32 12.80
C ASP A 77 -22.68 -8.55 11.65
N VAL A 78 -22.63 -9.21 10.50
CA VAL A 78 -21.92 -8.73 9.30
C VAL A 78 -22.29 -7.29 8.97
N PRO A 79 -21.31 -6.38 8.77
CA PRO A 79 -21.56 -4.99 8.43
C PRO A 79 -22.44 -4.84 7.17
N ALA A 80 -23.27 -3.80 7.15
CA ALA A 80 -24.23 -3.57 6.06
C ALA A 80 -23.61 -3.35 4.67
N TYR A 81 -22.34 -2.96 4.62
CA TYR A 81 -21.60 -2.79 3.36
C TYR A 81 -21.02 -4.09 2.78
N PHE A 82 -21.17 -5.21 3.47
CA PHE A 82 -20.88 -6.55 2.95
C PHE A 82 -22.07 -7.01 2.10
N ILE A 83 -21.86 -7.20 0.81
CA ILE A 83 -22.88 -7.66 -0.12
C ILE A 83 -22.84 -9.17 -0.17
N PHE A 84 -23.91 -9.84 0.32
CA PHE A 84 -24.01 -11.28 0.28
C PHE A 84 -24.13 -11.79 -1.17
N VAL A 85 -23.33 -12.80 -1.52
CA VAL A 85 -23.32 -13.41 -2.85
C VAL A 85 -23.95 -14.80 -2.85
N GLY A 86 -23.62 -15.62 -1.87
CA GLY A 86 -24.09 -17.00 -1.76
C GLY A 86 -23.35 -17.77 -0.69
N ASN A 87 -23.54 -19.09 -0.66
CA ASN A 87 -22.90 -19.98 0.31
C ASN A 87 -22.25 -21.17 -0.43
N ILE A 88 -20.99 -21.46 -0.13
CA ILE A 88 -20.23 -22.62 -0.63
C ILE A 88 -19.45 -23.24 0.54
N PRO A 89 -19.04 -24.52 0.44
CA PRO A 89 -18.20 -25.12 1.46
C PRO A 89 -16.95 -24.27 1.76
N PRO A 90 -16.52 -24.20 3.03
CA PRO A 90 -15.33 -23.43 3.41
C PRO A 90 -14.09 -23.86 2.62
N LEU A 91 -13.35 -22.87 2.10
CA LEU A 91 -12.11 -23.08 1.33
C LEU A 91 -10.89 -23.34 2.20
N THR A 92 -11.03 -23.24 3.52
CA THR A 92 -10.02 -23.59 4.51
C THR A 92 -10.67 -24.09 5.80
N ASN A 93 -9.93 -24.89 6.56
CA ASN A 93 -10.34 -25.37 7.89
C ASN A 93 -9.67 -24.55 9.02
N GLU A 94 -9.07 -23.40 8.71
CA GLU A 94 -8.47 -22.52 9.72
C GLU A 94 -9.56 -21.96 10.65
N GLU A 95 -9.39 -22.20 11.93
CA GLU A 95 -10.37 -21.82 12.97
C GLU A 95 -10.03 -20.47 13.62
N ASN A 96 -8.81 -19.96 13.40
CA ASN A 96 -8.33 -18.74 14.02
C ASN A 96 -7.83 -17.74 12.98
N SER A 97 -7.95 -16.45 13.29
CA SER A 97 -7.37 -15.39 12.48
C SER A 97 -6.00 -14.96 13.02
N TYR A 98 -5.19 -14.42 12.13
CA TYR A 98 -3.92 -13.78 12.47
C TYR A 98 -4.08 -12.27 12.74
N PHE A 99 -5.26 -11.71 12.42
CA PHE A 99 -5.54 -10.28 12.52
C PHE A 99 -6.76 -10.00 13.39
N GLY A 100 -6.68 -8.92 14.16
CA GLY A 100 -7.83 -8.42 14.91
C GLY A 100 -8.91 -7.79 14.03
N THR A 101 -10.05 -7.52 14.63
CA THR A 101 -11.16 -6.77 14.02
C THR A 101 -10.73 -5.36 13.65
N GLY A 102 -11.17 -4.84 12.52
CA GLY A 102 -11.08 -3.41 12.16
C GLY A 102 -10.16 -3.04 11.01
N ASN A 103 -9.38 -3.97 10.46
CA ASN A 103 -8.49 -3.68 9.32
C ASN A 103 -9.04 -4.24 8.00
N TYR A 104 -10.36 -4.08 7.77
CA TYR A 104 -11.08 -4.65 6.65
C TYR A 104 -10.51 -4.18 5.30
N GLY A 105 -9.83 -5.11 4.62
CA GLY A 105 -9.35 -4.90 3.26
C GLY A 105 -8.02 -4.17 3.12
N TYR A 106 -7.35 -3.71 4.19
CA TYR A 106 -6.06 -3.06 4.07
C TYR A 106 -4.96 -4.04 3.64
N ASP A 107 -4.90 -5.22 4.25
CA ASP A 107 -3.93 -6.24 3.88
C ASP A 107 -4.24 -6.85 2.51
N VAL A 108 -5.53 -6.96 2.14
CA VAL A 108 -5.94 -7.30 0.78
C VAL A 108 -5.40 -6.27 -0.23
N TYR A 109 -5.58 -4.97 0.05
CA TYR A 109 -5.02 -3.90 -0.76
C TYR A 109 -3.51 -4.05 -0.92
N ARG A 110 -2.77 -4.25 0.17
CA ARG A 110 -1.30 -4.40 0.14
C ARG A 110 -0.88 -5.63 -0.67
N GLN A 111 -1.58 -6.75 -0.51
CA GLN A 111 -1.29 -7.97 -1.25
C GLN A 111 -1.56 -7.81 -2.74
N ILE A 112 -2.69 -7.23 -3.14
CA ILE A 112 -3.02 -6.99 -4.55
C ILE A 112 -2.00 -6.03 -5.19
N LYS A 113 -1.63 -4.95 -4.49
CA LYS A 113 -0.58 -4.03 -4.96
C LYS A 113 0.78 -4.73 -5.08
N TRP A 114 1.13 -5.57 -4.13
CA TRP A 114 2.34 -6.38 -4.18
C TRP A 114 2.37 -7.30 -5.39
N GLN A 115 1.28 -7.97 -5.72
CA GLN A 115 1.17 -8.85 -6.89
C GLN A 115 1.37 -8.10 -8.22
N GLN A 116 1.03 -6.81 -8.28
CA GLN A 116 1.24 -5.95 -9.45
C GLN A 116 2.73 -5.58 -9.69
N ILE A 117 3.58 -5.72 -8.67
CA ILE A 117 5.02 -5.46 -8.77
C ILE A 117 5.70 -6.61 -9.52
N PRO A 118 6.61 -6.33 -10.48
CA PRO A 118 7.36 -7.37 -11.18
C PRO A 118 8.02 -8.38 -10.23
N GLU A 119 7.96 -9.65 -10.58
CA GLU A 119 8.39 -10.76 -9.71
C GLU A 119 9.86 -10.64 -9.30
N GLU A 120 10.74 -10.23 -10.23
CA GLU A 120 12.17 -10.02 -9.96
C GLU A 120 12.41 -8.95 -8.89
N ARG A 121 11.60 -7.89 -8.86
CA ARG A 121 11.69 -6.85 -7.81
C ARG A 121 11.19 -7.35 -6.46
N ARG A 122 10.08 -8.11 -6.45
CA ARG A 122 9.58 -8.74 -5.23
C ARG A 122 10.60 -9.72 -4.64
N LYS A 123 11.27 -10.50 -5.50
CA LYS A 123 12.37 -11.40 -5.09
C LYS A 123 13.55 -10.62 -4.53
N ALA A 124 14.00 -9.57 -5.22
CA ALA A 124 15.10 -8.72 -4.75
C ALA A 124 14.79 -8.11 -3.38
N PHE A 125 13.57 -7.60 -3.18
CA PHE A 125 13.11 -7.11 -1.89
C PHE A 125 13.20 -8.18 -0.79
N LYS A 126 12.66 -9.38 -1.05
CA LYS A 126 12.68 -10.51 -0.09
C LYS A 126 14.09 -10.96 0.28
N ILE A 127 15.01 -10.98 -0.69
CA ILE A 127 16.41 -11.32 -0.46
C ILE A 127 17.07 -10.25 0.39
N ALA A 128 16.90 -8.97 0.02
CA ALA A 128 17.50 -7.85 0.75
C ALA A 128 17.00 -7.76 2.19
N MET A 129 15.70 -8.01 2.44
CA MET A 129 15.13 -8.02 3.79
C MET A 129 15.80 -9.03 4.74
N LYS A 130 16.31 -10.14 4.21
CA LYS A 130 16.96 -11.21 4.98
C LYS A 130 18.48 -11.09 4.98
N SER A 131 19.04 -10.12 4.25
CA SER A 131 20.48 -9.95 4.11
C SER A 131 21.05 -9.06 5.20
N GLU A 132 22.23 -9.42 5.68
CA GLU A 132 23.07 -8.57 6.53
C GLU A 132 24.13 -7.79 5.72
N GLU A 133 24.06 -7.89 4.37
CA GLU A 133 25.00 -7.19 3.50
C GLU A 133 24.87 -5.68 3.62
N THR A 134 26.01 -5.01 3.49
CA THR A 134 26.09 -3.56 3.51
C THR A 134 26.59 -3.03 2.17
N VAL A 135 26.21 -1.79 1.87
CA VAL A 135 26.66 -1.02 0.72
C VAL A 135 27.19 0.34 1.19
N TRP A 136 28.18 0.85 0.49
CA TRP A 136 28.71 2.19 0.73
C TRP A 136 28.10 3.15 -0.27
N LEU A 137 27.44 4.18 0.25
CA LEU A 137 26.93 5.29 -0.57
C LEU A 137 27.55 6.58 -0.07
N ASN A 138 28.42 7.18 -0.88
CA ASN A 138 29.11 8.44 -0.62
C ASN A 138 29.77 8.53 0.76
N GLY A 139 30.48 7.48 1.16
CA GLY A 139 31.23 7.44 2.40
C GLY A 139 30.43 7.02 3.65
N THR A 140 29.15 6.71 3.49
CA THR A 140 28.28 6.17 4.55
C THR A 140 27.93 4.72 4.27
N GLU A 141 28.06 3.85 5.27
CA GLU A 141 27.70 2.46 5.18
C GLU A 141 26.22 2.26 5.53
N TYR A 142 25.50 1.52 4.70
CA TYR A 142 24.10 1.17 4.88
C TYR A 142 23.89 -0.33 4.70
N LYS A 143 22.91 -0.91 5.41
CA LYS A 143 22.40 -2.24 5.06
C LYS A 143 21.61 -2.16 3.75
N ILE A 144 21.73 -3.16 2.87
CA ILE A 144 20.90 -3.21 1.65
C ILE A 144 19.40 -3.32 1.95
N SER A 145 19.05 -3.80 3.15
CA SER A 145 17.67 -3.84 3.68
C SER A 145 17.16 -2.49 4.19
N SER A 146 17.92 -1.39 4.04
CA SER A 146 17.50 -0.07 4.53
C SER A 146 16.20 0.38 3.91
N HIS A 147 15.26 0.79 4.77
CA HIS A 147 13.96 1.35 4.37
C HIS A 147 13.96 2.87 4.29
N TYR A 148 15.02 3.51 4.76
CA TYR A 148 15.11 4.95 4.90
C TYR A 148 16.46 5.46 4.39
N VAL A 149 16.41 6.51 3.57
CA VAL A 149 17.59 7.29 3.14
C VAL A 149 17.30 8.78 3.28
N ASP A 150 18.29 9.52 3.82
CA ASP A 150 18.26 10.97 3.98
C ASP A 150 19.52 11.54 3.30
N ASP A 151 19.36 12.40 2.28
CA ASP A 151 20.47 12.99 1.53
C ASP A 151 21.36 13.91 2.37
N ALA A 152 20.88 14.38 3.53
CA ALA A 152 21.69 15.13 4.48
C ALA A 152 22.80 14.29 5.13
N HIS A 153 22.53 12.99 5.32
CA HIS A 153 23.46 12.05 5.93
C HIS A 153 24.13 11.15 4.90
N CYS A 154 23.52 11.03 3.73
CA CYS A 154 23.97 10.21 2.64
C CYS A 154 23.79 10.97 1.31
N PRO A 155 24.64 11.98 1.03
CA PRO A 155 24.52 12.74 -0.19
C PRO A 155 24.76 11.84 -1.41
N PHE A 156 23.89 11.95 -2.41
CA PHE A 156 24.01 11.29 -3.70
C PHE A 156 23.75 12.32 -4.81
N SER A 157 24.30 12.10 -5.99
CA SER A 157 24.16 13.05 -7.08
C SER A 157 23.04 12.74 -8.05
N LYS A 158 22.68 11.44 -8.17
CA LYS A 158 21.63 10.95 -9.05
C LYS A 158 20.75 9.96 -8.32
N ALA A 159 19.45 9.99 -8.57
CA ALA A 159 18.50 9.09 -7.96
C ALA A 159 18.77 7.59 -8.26
N ASP A 160 19.43 7.29 -9.37
CA ASP A 160 19.84 5.93 -9.74
C ASP A 160 20.79 5.26 -8.73
N GLU A 161 21.54 6.04 -7.96
CA GLU A 161 22.41 5.52 -6.89
C GLU A 161 21.60 4.81 -5.79
N LEU A 162 20.31 5.16 -5.63
CA LEU A 162 19.39 4.56 -4.67
C LEU A 162 18.93 3.14 -5.07
N LYS A 163 19.19 2.69 -6.29
CA LYS A 163 18.84 1.33 -6.75
C LYS A 163 19.50 0.22 -5.95
N VAL A 164 20.54 0.54 -5.19
CA VAL A 164 21.20 -0.40 -4.28
C VAL A 164 20.34 -0.77 -3.06
N PHE A 165 19.23 -0.07 -2.82
CA PHE A 165 18.31 -0.29 -1.71
C PHE A 165 16.96 -0.86 -2.17
N PRO A 166 16.82 -2.16 -2.40
CA PRO A 166 15.57 -2.76 -2.88
C PRO A 166 14.39 -2.56 -1.94
N CYS A 167 14.66 -2.32 -0.64
CA CYS A 167 13.65 -2.17 0.42
C CYS A 167 13.29 -0.72 0.74
N LEU A 168 13.86 0.25 0.02
CA LEU A 168 13.65 1.68 0.31
C LEU A 168 12.16 2.05 0.21
N SER A 169 11.63 2.62 1.28
CA SER A 169 10.22 3.02 1.38
C SER A 169 10.04 4.49 1.75
N THR A 170 11.05 5.08 2.39
CA THR A 170 11.02 6.46 2.87
C THR A 170 12.27 7.20 2.41
N LEU A 171 12.09 8.34 1.76
CA LEU A 171 13.15 9.15 1.21
C LEU A 171 13.04 10.59 1.73
N VAL A 172 14.15 11.14 2.22
CA VAL A 172 14.25 12.54 2.64
C VAL A 172 15.28 13.26 1.78
N LEU A 173 14.84 14.31 1.08
CA LEU A 173 15.64 15.06 0.14
C LEU A 173 15.67 16.54 0.48
N LYS A 174 16.86 17.11 0.57
CA LYS A 174 17.10 18.56 0.73
C LYS A 174 17.25 19.28 -0.61
N GLU A 175 17.62 18.53 -1.64
CA GLU A 175 17.85 19.05 -2.99
C GLU A 175 17.17 18.17 -4.04
N TYR A 176 16.97 18.71 -5.23
CA TYR A 176 16.50 17.93 -6.36
C TYR A 176 17.65 17.12 -6.95
N HIS A 177 17.39 15.82 -7.15
CA HIS A 177 18.33 14.91 -7.78
C HIS A 177 17.87 14.54 -9.18
N GLN A 178 18.78 14.58 -10.14
CA GLN A 178 18.49 14.22 -11.52
C GLN A 178 17.90 12.78 -11.60
N GLY A 179 16.80 12.63 -12.34
CA GLY A 179 16.12 11.34 -12.50
C GLY A 179 15.23 10.95 -11.33
N LEU A 180 14.99 11.84 -10.36
CA LEU A 180 14.15 11.53 -9.17
C LEU A 180 12.76 11.03 -9.54
N ILE A 181 12.05 11.74 -10.40
CA ILE A 181 10.66 11.37 -10.76
C ILE A 181 10.64 10.01 -11.45
N GLU A 182 11.50 9.80 -12.45
CA GLU A 182 11.64 8.51 -13.13
C GLU A 182 12.00 7.37 -12.18
N TYR A 183 12.88 7.63 -11.21
CA TYR A 183 13.22 6.64 -10.19
C TYR A 183 12.03 6.30 -9.30
N LEU A 184 11.26 7.28 -8.84
CA LEU A 184 10.06 7.08 -8.01
C LEU A 184 8.96 6.34 -8.78
N ASP A 185 8.72 6.69 -10.04
CA ASP A 185 7.75 6.01 -10.93
C ASP A 185 8.10 4.52 -11.09
N ASN A 186 9.39 4.23 -11.13
CA ASN A 186 9.91 2.87 -11.26
C ASN A 186 10.14 2.15 -9.92
N THR A 187 9.89 2.79 -8.77
CA THR A 187 10.16 2.21 -7.45
C THR A 187 8.90 2.21 -6.57
N PRO A 188 8.00 1.24 -6.77
CA PRO A 188 6.67 1.22 -6.14
C PRO A 188 6.71 0.99 -4.62
N PHE A 189 7.86 0.70 -4.05
CA PHE A 189 8.03 0.55 -2.60
C PHE A 189 8.19 1.88 -1.87
N ILE A 190 8.60 2.95 -2.57
CA ILE A 190 8.72 4.28 -1.97
C ILE A 190 7.33 4.90 -1.84
N THR A 191 6.85 4.96 -0.61
CA THR A 191 5.51 5.47 -0.27
C THR A 191 5.55 6.77 0.50
N GLU A 192 6.72 7.16 1.03
CA GLU A 192 6.89 8.39 1.79
C GLU A 192 8.06 9.21 1.24
N LEU A 193 7.81 10.49 0.97
CA LEU A 193 8.81 11.45 0.54
C LEU A 193 8.73 12.71 1.40
N THR A 194 9.88 13.12 1.94
CA THR A 194 10.09 14.48 2.45
C THR A 194 10.97 15.22 1.45
N TYR A 195 10.43 16.28 0.86
CA TYR A 195 11.12 17.08 -0.14
C TYR A 195 11.26 18.53 0.32
N LYS A 196 12.51 18.94 0.56
CA LYS A 196 12.91 20.32 0.90
C LYS A 196 13.75 20.94 -0.22
N GLY A 197 13.72 20.29 -1.39
CA GLY A 197 14.61 20.61 -2.49
C GLY A 197 14.27 21.93 -3.14
N LYS A 198 15.32 22.53 -3.69
CA LYS A 198 15.27 23.77 -4.45
C LYS A 198 15.57 23.50 -5.92
N GLY A 199 15.27 24.48 -6.77
CA GLY A 199 15.64 24.44 -8.18
C GLY A 199 14.65 23.74 -9.11
N GLN A 200 13.49 23.32 -8.62
CA GLN A 200 12.40 22.80 -9.44
C GLN A 200 11.13 23.61 -9.24
N ARG A 201 10.57 24.12 -10.34
CA ARG A 201 9.31 24.87 -10.30
C ARG A 201 8.06 24.01 -10.50
N SER A 202 8.23 22.81 -11.05
CA SER A 202 7.13 21.88 -11.29
C SER A 202 7.56 20.46 -10.89
N LEU A 203 6.71 19.78 -10.14
CA LEU A 203 6.92 18.38 -9.75
C LEU A 203 5.66 17.56 -10.09
N ASP A 204 5.89 16.47 -10.82
CA ASP A 204 4.83 15.56 -11.26
C ASP A 204 5.01 14.17 -10.62
N PHE A 205 4.19 13.90 -9.60
CA PHE A 205 4.19 12.61 -8.89
C PHE A 205 3.07 11.67 -9.33
N ARG A 206 2.36 11.94 -10.45
CA ARG A 206 1.20 11.13 -10.87
C ARG A 206 1.51 9.66 -11.12
N GLY A 207 2.70 9.33 -11.62
CA GLY A 207 3.13 7.94 -11.88
C GLY A 207 3.66 7.21 -10.65
N THR A 208 3.88 7.92 -9.53
CA THR A 208 4.52 7.36 -8.33
C THR A 208 3.54 6.60 -7.44
N SER A 209 4.08 5.83 -6.48
CA SER A 209 3.31 5.15 -5.43
C SER A 209 3.32 5.91 -4.10
N LEU A 210 3.60 7.22 -4.13
CA LEU A 210 3.65 8.04 -2.92
C LEU A 210 2.28 8.14 -2.26
N ARG A 211 2.26 7.94 -0.95
CA ARG A 211 1.06 8.05 -0.10
C ARG A 211 1.18 9.19 0.90
N LYS A 212 2.40 9.52 1.25
CA LYS A 212 2.71 10.62 2.18
C LYS A 212 3.79 11.50 1.57
N LEU A 213 3.50 12.79 1.49
CA LEU A 213 4.40 13.81 0.98
C LEU A 213 4.51 14.95 1.99
N LEU A 214 5.74 15.21 2.45
CA LEU A 214 6.10 16.41 3.20
C LEU A 214 6.90 17.30 2.26
N ILE A 215 6.43 18.50 1.96
CA ILE A 215 7.04 19.31 0.89
C ILE A 215 7.16 20.78 1.27
N ASP A 216 8.29 21.38 0.89
CA ASP A 216 8.50 22.82 0.88
C ASP A 216 8.09 23.39 -0.49
N LEU A 217 7.02 24.17 -0.53
CA LEU A 217 6.48 24.75 -1.75
C LEU A 217 7.08 26.13 -2.12
N THR A 218 8.09 26.61 -1.41
CA THR A 218 8.60 28.00 -1.56
C THR A 218 9.03 28.34 -2.99
N GLU A 219 9.57 27.35 -3.74
CA GLU A 219 10.04 27.54 -5.13
C GLU A 219 9.21 26.75 -6.15
N ILE A 220 8.10 26.12 -5.74
CA ILE A 220 7.31 25.26 -6.60
C ILE A 220 6.06 26.01 -7.06
N ASP A 221 5.92 26.17 -8.38
CA ASP A 221 4.76 26.80 -9.01
C ASP A 221 3.62 25.80 -9.24
N GLU A 222 3.96 24.53 -9.55
CA GLU A 222 2.99 23.46 -9.84
C GLU A 222 3.39 22.15 -9.21
N LEU A 223 2.41 21.49 -8.57
CA LEU A 223 2.54 20.17 -7.94
C LEU A 223 1.43 19.24 -8.42
N TRP A 224 1.79 18.13 -9.06
CA TRP A 224 0.87 17.11 -9.51
C TRP A 224 0.94 15.90 -8.58
N LEU A 225 -0.17 15.54 -7.95
CA LEU A 225 -0.27 14.41 -7.03
C LEU A 225 -0.85 13.16 -7.73
N ASN A 226 -0.41 11.99 -7.28
CA ASN A 226 -0.97 10.72 -7.72
C ASN A 226 -2.32 10.44 -7.03
N ASP A 227 -3.03 9.44 -7.53
CA ASP A 227 -4.34 9.03 -7.04
C ASP A 227 -4.31 8.29 -5.69
N GLU A 228 -3.14 7.88 -5.21
CA GLU A 228 -2.95 7.13 -3.96
C GLU A 228 -2.49 8.03 -2.81
N MET A 229 -2.28 9.33 -3.06
CA MET A 229 -1.86 10.29 -2.04
C MET A 229 -2.88 10.37 -0.91
N GLU A 230 -2.43 10.09 0.31
CA GLU A 230 -3.27 10.09 1.51
C GLU A 230 -3.01 11.31 2.39
N GLN A 231 -1.74 11.76 2.45
CA GLN A 231 -1.31 12.82 3.34
C GLN A 231 -0.36 13.77 2.63
N LEU A 232 -0.68 15.06 2.67
CA LEU A 232 0.18 16.14 2.21
C LEU A 232 0.45 17.08 3.37
N TYR A 233 1.74 17.26 3.71
CA TYR A 233 2.20 18.19 4.75
C TYR A 233 3.01 19.31 4.11
N LEU A 234 2.67 20.54 4.43
CA LEU A 234 3.43 21.71 4.01
C LEU A 234 4.49 22.03 5.06
N LEU A 235 5.74 22.17 4.63
CA LEU A 235 6.88 22.38 5.54
C LEU A 235 7.17 23.86 5.84
N ASN A 236 6.46 24.78 5.16
CA ASN A 236 6.61 26.20 5.34
C ASN A 236 5.28 26.93 5.45
N ASP A 237 5.18 27.84 6.43
CA ASP A 237 4.01 28.72 6.64
C ASP A 237 3.87 29.81 5.55
N LYS A 238 4.85 29.95 4.64
CA LYS A 238 4.77 30.88 3.53
C LYS A 238 4.07 30.22 2.37
N ILE A 239 2.82 30.53 2.19
CA ILE A 239 2.03 30.16 1.01
C ILE A 239 2.66 30.86 -0.19
N SER A 240 3.52 30.17 -0.91
CA SER A 240 3.84 30.51 -2.29
C SER A 240 2.61 30.21 -3.16
N PRO A 241 2.31 30.94 -4.22
CA PRO A 241 1.19 30.67 -5.10
C PRO A 241 1.44 29.40 -5.93
N CYS A 242 1.49 28.25 -5.26
CA CYS A 242 1.63 26.94 -5.90
C CYS A 242 0.26 26.41 -6.30
N VAL A 243 0.11 25.97 -7.56
CA VAL A 243 -1.09 25.26 -8.00
C VAL A 243 -0.91 23.77 -7.73
N ILE A 244 -1.76 23.22 -6.85
CA ILE A 244 -1.74 21.79 -6.52
C ILE A 244 -2.84 21.10 -7.34
N HIS A 245 -2.42 20.20 -8.23
CA HIS A 245 -3.30 19.36 -9.02
C HIS A 245 -3.47 18.01 -8.30
N ALA A 246 -4.60 17.86 -7.64
CA ALA A 246 -5.03 16.61 -7.04
C ALA A 246 -6.32 16.15 -7.72
N ARG A 247 -6.47 14.86 -7.94
CA ARG A 247 -7.74 14.31 -8.41
C ARG A 247 -8.74 14.35 -7.26
N ASP A 248 -9.96 14.82 -7.52
CA ASP A 248 -11.06 14.70 -6.57
C ASP A 248 -11.52 13.23 -6.51
N ASN A 249 -10.93 12.49 -5.59
CA ASN A 249 -11.15 11.05 -5.49
C ASN A 249 -12.16 10.68 -4.39
N GLY A 250 -12.76 11.68 -3.71
CA GLY A 250 -13.50 11.42 -2.47
C GLY A 250 -12.61 10.82 -1.35
N ALA A 251 -11.31 10.65 -1.60
CA ALA A 251 -10.34 10.32 -0.56
C ALA A 251 -10.03 11.60 0.21
N ASN A 252 -10.04 11.52 1.53
CA ASN A 252 -9.67 12.63 2.41
C ASN A 252 -8.17 12.87 2.28
N LEU A 253 -7.76 13.71 1.31
CA LEU A 253 -6.43 14.27 1.34
C LEU A 253 -6.33 15.15 2.59
N LEU A 254 -5.61 14.69 3.60
CA LEU A 254 -5.37 15.46 4.81
C LEU A 254 -4.28 16.50 4.50
N LEU A 255 -4.67 17.76 4.39
CA LEU A 255 -3.74 18.87 4.37
C LEU A 255 -3.39 19.19 5.83
N HIS A 256 -2.12 19.10 6.18
CA HIS A 256 -1.60 19.52 7.48
C HIS A 256 -0.71 20.75 7.26
N GLU A 257 -1.07 21.84 7.93
CA GLU A 257 -0.25 23.04 8.03
C GLU A 257 0.84 22.87 9.11
#